data_0ae48ba4649f75e935a1f2a6901d30f4
#
_entry.id   0ae48ba4649f75e935a1f2a6901d30f4
#
_cell.length_a   1.000
_cell.length_b   1.000
_cell.length_c   1.000
_cell.angle_alpha   90.00
_cell.angle_beta   90.00
_cell.angle_gamma   90.00
#
_symmetry.space_group_name_H-M   'P 1'
#
loop_
_entity.id
_entity.type
_entity.pdbx_description
1 polymer ?
#
loop_
_entity_poly.entity_id
_entity_poly.type
_entity_poly.pdbx_seq_one_letter_code
_entity_poly.pdbx_strand_id
1 'polypeptide(L)'
;MTDREILVLRQKIHGTDADIYRDELAKRLPDGEVRLARTPAEEQELLRTADVVTGLAVSPDDLERAENLELFACVFAGTDHLDLDAFEEHGVAVTNASGVHRANMSEYVVGAMVALARQFPRAWRQKETRTWQSHPVRELQNSTAVVVGIGAIGQAVVARLEAFGVETVGVRYSPEKGGPADEIYGFDGIHEAVAEADYVIVACRLTDETEGLIDGDVLMTMPADAFLVNVARGPVVDTDALVDALRTNDVGGVALDVTDPEPLPADHPLWTFENAMITPHNAGNTPEYFARRADILAENVAALDADDDLTNRVV
;
A
#
# COMPACT_ATOMS: atom_id res chain seq x y z
N MET A 1 -32.01 -7.50 -0.32
CA MET A 1 -31.66 -8.76 0.41
C MET A 1 -31.13 -9.66 -0.67
N THR A 2 -29.84 -9.95 -0.62
CA THR A 2 -29.19 -10.73 -1.68
C THR A 2 -29.36 -12.24 -1.39
N ASP A 3 -29.85 -12.99 -2.39
CA ASP A 3 -29.95 -14.46 -2.34
C ASP A 3 -28.76 -15.09 -3.12
N ARG A 4 -27.60 -14.35 -3.13
CA ARG A 4 -26.41 -14.69 -3.89
C ARG A 4 -25.56 -15.74 -3.19
N GLU A 5 -25.00 -16.67 -3.96
CA GLU A 5 -24.02 -17.64 -3.52
C GLU A 5 -22.60 -17.04 -3.64
N ILE A 6 -21.91 -16.89 -2.52
CA ILE A 6 -20.59 -16.27 -2.43
C ILE A 6 -19.54 -17.32 -2.07
N LEU A 7 -18.62 -17.57 -2.96
CA LEU A 7 -17.52 -18.52 -2.76
C LEU A 7 -16.24 -17.82 -2.34
N VAL A 8 -15.71 -18.17 -1.18
CA VAL A 8 -14.34 -17.86 -0.75
C VAL A 8 -13.43 -18.99 -1.19
N LEU A 9 -12.44 -18.69 -2.01
CA LEU A 9 -11.45 -19.69 -2.45
C LEU A 9 -10.55 -20.09 -1.27
N ARG A 10 -10.11 -21.36 -1.26
CA ARG A 10 -9.33 -21.97 -0.17
C ARG A 10 -7.88 -21.49 -0.05
N GLN A 11 -7.48 -20.54 -0.85
CA GLN A 11 -6.10 -20.03 -0.89
C GLN A 11 -5.76 -19.29 0.41
N LYS A 12 -4.57 -19.57 0.97
CA LYS A 12 -4.08 -18.82 2.14
C LYS A 12 -3.59 -17.44 1.70
N ILE A 13 -4.00 -16.41 2.45
CA ILE A 13 -3.64 -15.04 2.19
C ILE A 13 -2.75 -14.58 3.35
N HIS A 14 -1.52 -14.15 3.05
CA HIS A 14 -0.53 -13.74 4.06
C HIS A 14 -0.37 -14.75 5.21
N GLY A 15 -0.44 -16.06 4.91
CA GLY A 15 -0.33 -17.12 5.91
C GLY A 15 -1.53 -17.27 6.86
N THR A 16 -2.57 -16.47 6.69
CA THR A 16 -3.78 -16.48 7.53
C THR A 16 -4.85 -17.38 6.93
N ASP A 17 -5.67 -17.99 7.79
CA ASP A 17 -6.72 -18.92 7.41
C ASP A 17 -7.88 -18.17 6.74
N ALA A 18 -8.37 -18.69 5.62
CA ALA A 18 -9.51 -18.15 4.88
C ALA A 18 -10.84 -18.18 5.68
N ASP A 19 -10.92 -18.99 6.74
CA ASP A 19 -12.06 -18.99 7.65
C ASP A 19 -12.33 -17.62 8.27
N ILE A 20 -11.29 -16.89 8.64
CA ILE A 20 -11.45 -15.55 9.23
C ILE A 20 -12.13 -14.61 8.22
N TYR A 21 -11.71 -14.67 6.97
CA TYR A 21 -12.31 -13.84 5.92
C TYR A 21 -13.77 -14.26 5.61
N ARG A 22 -14.03 -15.56 5.51
CA ARG A 22 -15.40 -16.09 5.38
C ARG A 22 -16.29 -15.61 6.51
N ASP A 23 -15.82 -15.65 7.76
CA ASP A 23 -16.59 -15.23 8.94
C ASP A 23 -16.86 -13.71 8.93
N GLU A 24 -15.89 -12.90 8.48
CA GLU A 24 -16.09 -11.45 8.30
C GLU A 24 -17.11 -11.13 7.21
N LEU A 25 -17.10 -11.88 6.10
CA LEU A 25 -18.11 -11.74 5.04
C LEU A 25 -19.52 -12.16 5.51
N ALA A 26 -19.64 -13.29 6.22
CA ALA A 26 -20.92 -13.76 6.73
C ALA A 26 -21.59 -12.79 7.72
N LYS A 27 -20.80 -12.01 8.47
CA LYS A 27 -21.33 -10.94 9.34
C LYS A 27 -21.96 -9.79 8.56
N ARG A 28 -21.44 -9.47 7.36
CA ARG A 28 -21.84 -8.34 6.52
C ARG A 28 -22.93 -8.71 5.52
N LEU A 29 -22.99 -9.97 5.16
CA LEU A 29 -23.93 -10.54 4.19
C LEU A 29 -24.78 -11.64 4.86
N PRO A 30 -25.60 -11.30 5.88
CA PRO A 30 -26.34 -12.27 6.65
C PRO A 30 -27.42 -13.02 5.85
N ASP A 31 -27.87 -12.45 4.75
CA ASP A 31 -28.88 -13.05 3.85
C ASP A 31 -28.23 -13.82 2.68
N GLY A 32 -26.89 -13.67 2.48
CA GLY A 32 -26.13 -14.35 1.44
C GLY A 32 -25.58 -15.70 1.93
N GLU A 33 -25.45 -16.65 1.03
CA GLU A 33 -24.80 -17.93 1.33
C GLU A 33 -23.29 -17.84 1.14
N VAL A 34 -22.52 -17.54 2.21
CA VAL A 34 -21.06 -17.44 2.16
C VAL A 34 -20.41 -18.77 2.46
N ARG A 35 -19.81 -19.39 1.44
CA ARG A 35 -19.14 -20.70 1.51
C ARG A 35 -17.63 -20.57 1.37
N LEU A 36 -16.89 -21.38 2.11
CA LEU A 36 -15.45 -21.56 1.95
C LEU A 36 -15.18 -22.99 1.45
N ALA A 37 -14.59 -23.11 0.28
CA ALA A 37 -14.15 -24.40 -0.25
C ALA A 37 -13.04 -25.00 0.64
N ARG A 38 -13.15 -26.27 0.98
CA ARG A 38 -12.18 -26.99 1.83
C ARG A 38 -11.22 -27.86 1.03
N THR A 39 -11.66 -28.31 -0.15
CA THR A 39 -10.89 -29.18 -1.03
C THR A 39 -10.95 -28.67 -2.47
N PRO A 40 -9.99 -29.05 -3.35
CA PRO A 40 -10.06 -28.70 -4.78
C PRO A 40 -11.34 -29.16 -5.46
N ALA A 41 -11.85 -30.34 -5.10
CA ALA A 41 -13.08 -30.87 -5.69
C ALA A 41 -14.32 -30.08 -5.27
N GLU A 42 -14.40 -29.68 -4.00
CA GLU A 42 -15.46 -28.82 -3.48
C GLU A 42 -15.40 -27.41 -4.11
N GLU A 43 -14.19 -26.86 -4.28
CA GLU A 43 -13.99 -25.56 -4.93
C GLU A 43 -14.54 -25.57 -6.37
N GLN A 44 -14.22 -26.63 -7.13
CA GLN A 44 -14.73 -26.80 -8.49
C GLN A 44 -16.26 -27.02 -8.54
N GLU A 45 -16.83 -27.68 -7.54
CA GLU A 45 -18.28 -27.89 -7.45
C GLU A 45 -19.00 -26.58 -7.14
N LEU A 46 -18.54 -25.84 -6.12
CA LEU A 46 -19.14 -24.56 -5.69
C LEU A 46 -18.96 -23.46 -6.73
N LEU A 47 -17.86 -23.47 -7.48
CA LEU A 47 -17.60 -22.47 -8.53
C LEU A 47 -18.65 -22.50 -9.65
N ARG A 48 -19.31 -23.64 -9.88
CA ARG A 48 -20.32 -23.79 -10.94
C ARG A 48 -21.60 -22.99 -10.67
N THR A 49 -21.90 -22.77 -9.39
CA THR A 49 -23.17 -22.14 -8.98
C THR A 49 -22.98 -20.76 -8.34
N ALA A 50 -21.74 -20.43 -7.95
CA ALA A 50 -21.45 -19.18 -7.28
C ALA A 50 -21.69 -17.98 -8.18
N ASP A 51 -22.41 -16.98 -7.66
CA ASP A 51 -22.63 -15.67 -8.31
C ASP A 51 -21.42 -14.75 -8.10
N VAL A 52 -20.78 -14.88 -6.95
CA VAL A 52 -19.61 -14.06 -6.55
C VAL A 52 -18.51 -14.97 -6.04
N VAL A 53 -17.29 -14.77 -6.55
CA VAL A 53 -16.09 -15.47 -6.11
C VAL A 53 -15.07 -14.50 -5.57
N THR A 54 -14.46 -14.81 -4.43
CA THR A 54 -13.35 -14.02 -3.89
C THR A 54 -12.15 -14.89 -3.58
N GLY A 55 -10.97 -14.44 -4.02
CA GLY A 55 -9.73 -15.20 -3.89
C GLY A 55 -8.54 -14.53 -4.57
N LEU A 56 -7.46 -15.29 -4.70
CA LEU A 56 -6.25 -14.80 -5.37
C LEU A 56 -6.43 -14.76 -6.89
N ALA A 57 -6.87 -15.88 -7.47
CA ALA A 57 -7.10 -16.01 -8.90
C ALA A 57 -8.07 -17.16 -9.18
N VAL A 58 -8.73 -17.10 -10.33
CA VAL A 58 -9.48 -18.20 -10.98
C VAL A 58 -8.81 -18.45 -12.31
N SER A 59 -8.59 -19.73 -12.66
CA SER A 59 -8.00 -20.08 -13.95
C SER A 59 -8.99 -19.90 -15.10
N PRO A 60 -8.56 -19.71 -16.36
CA PRO A 60 -9.47 -19.68 -17.51
C PRO A 60 -10.33 -20.94 -17.62
N ASP A 61 -9.75 -22.13 -17.37
CA ASP A 61 -10.48 -23.41 -17.38
C ASP A 61 -11.60 -23.47 -16.30
N ASP A 62 -11.39 -22.77 -15.17
CA ASP A 62 -12.37 -22.67 -14.10
C ASP A 62 -13.43 -21.61 -14.39
N LEU A 63 -13.08 -20.52 -15.10
CA LEU A 63 -14.04 -19.51 -15.59
C LEU A 63 -15.03 -20.13 -16.58
N GLU A 64 -14.56 -21.02 -17.50
CA GLU A 64 -15.45 -21.76 -18.42
C GLU A 64 -16.53 -22.59 -17.71
N ARG A 65 -16.28 -22.96 -16.44
CA ARG A 65 -17.20 -23.78 -15.62
C ARG A 65 -18.10 -22.98 -14.71
N ALA A 66 -17.79 -21.70 -14.52
CA ALA A 66 -18.49 -20.80 -13.63
C ALA A 66 -19.72 -20.19 -14.33
N GLU A 67 -20.81 -20.99 -14.41
CA GLU A 67 -21.99 -20.69 -15.22
C GLU A 67 -22.75 -19.43 -14.75
N ASN A 68 -22.66 -19.08 -13.46
CA ASN A 68 -23.43 -17.99 -12.84
C ASN A 68 -22.56 -16.83 -12.38
N LEU A 69 -21.23 -16.88 -12.55
CA LEU A 69 -20.30 -15.91 -11.99
C LEU A 69 -20.49 -14.51 -12.62
N GLU A 70 -20.87 -13.54 -11.79
CA GLU A 70 -21.03 -12.13 -12.17
C GLU A 70 -19.84 -11.27 -11.69
N LEU A 71 -19.23 -11.62 -10.53
CA LEU A 71 -18.16 -10.84 -9.91
C LEU A 71 -17.03 -11.72 -9.37
N PHE A 72 -15.82 -11.42 -9.78
CA PHE A 72 -14.60 -11.89 -9.12
C PHE A 72 -13.99 -10.76 -8.28
N ALA A 73 -13.94 -10.92 -6.96
CA ALA A 73 -13.33 -9.97 -6.04
C ALA A 73 -11.91 -10.42 -5.67
N CYS A 74 -10.90 -9.82 -6.34
CA CYS A 74 -9.51 -10.12 -6.06
C CYS A 74 -9.12 -9.67 -4.65
N VAL A 75 -8.45 -10.57 -3.92
CA VAL A 75 -8.02 -10.34 -2.54
C VAL A 75 -6.84 -9.36 -2.41
N PHE A 76 -6.14 -9.04 -3.50
CA PHE A 76 -5.06 -8.07 -3.54
C PHE A 76 -5.47 -6.76 -4.24
N ALA A 77 -4.73 -5.69 -3.95
CA ALA A 77 -4.91 -4.42 -4.65
C ALA A 77 -4.34 -4.44 -6.08
N GLY A 78 -3.24 -5.19 -6.29
CA GLY A 78 -2.67 -5.43 -7.63
C GLY A 78 -3.38 -6.59 -8.33
N THR A 79 -3.56 -6.49 -9.64
CA THR A 79 -4.24 -7.49 -10.49
C THR A 79 -3.36 -8.03 -11.61
N ASP A 80 -2.06 -7.72 -11.62
CA ASP A 80 -1.11 -8.09 -12.68
C ASP A 80 -0.95 -9.61 -12.88
N HIS A 81 -1.38 -10.41 -11.91
CA HIS A 81 -1.36 -11.88 -11.93
C HIS A 81 -2.65 -12.48 -12.48
N LEU A 82 -3.66 -11.67 -12.80
CA LEU A 82 -4.94 -12.10 -13.35
C LEU A 82 -4.95 -11.98 -14.87
N ASP A 83 -5.58 -12.94 -15.52
CA ASP A 83 -5.93 -12.86 -16.94
C ASP A 83 -7.23 -12.06 -17.09
N LEU A 84 -7.13 -10.73 -17.13
CA LEU A 84 -8.29 -9.84 -17.19
C LEU A 84 -9.08 -10.00 -18.48
N ASP A 85 -8.41 -10.32 -19.58
CA ASP A 85 -9.05 -10.55 -20.87
C ASP A 85 -10.00 -11.77 -20.81
N ALA A 86 -9.59 -12.84 -20.10
CA ALA A 86 -10.44 -13.99 -19.88
C ALA A 86 -11.71 -13.66 -19.07
N PHE A 87 -11.60 -12.79 -18.05
CA PHE A 87 -12.78 -12.35 -17.29
C PHE A 87 -13.73 -11.51 -18.17
N GLU A 88 -13.19 -10.61 -18.99
CA GLU A 88 -13.97 -9.78 -19.91
C GLU A 88 -14.71 -10.63 -20.98
N GLU A 89 -14.02 -11.63 -21.55
CA GLU A 89 -14.61 -12.59 -22.52
C GLU A 89 -15.78 -13.37 -21.92
N HIS A 90 -15.75 -13.67 -20.62
CA HIS A 90 -16.85 -14.37 -19.92
C HIS A 90 -17.90 -13.42 -19.33
N GLY A 91 -17.72 -12.09 -19.49
CA GLY A 91 -18.64 -11.09 -18.95
C GLY A 91 -18.63 -10.99 -17.43
N VAL A 92 -17.54 -11.40 -16.78
CA VAL A 92 -17.38 -11.37 -15.33
C VAL A 92 -16.68 -10.08 -14.92
N ALA A 93 -17.31 -9.29 -14.07
CA ALA A 93 -16.68 -8.09 -13.50
C ALA A 93 -15.56 -8.48 -12.54
N VAL A 94 -14.47 -7.73 -12.55
CA VAL A 94 -13.36 -7.90 -11.61
C VAL A 94 -13.21 -6.66 -10.73
N THR A 95 -13.17 -6.86 -9.42
CA THR A 95 -12.81 -5.80 -8.46
C THR A 95 -11.58 -6.21 -7.65
N ASN A 96 -10.89 -5.23 -7.07
CA ASN A 96 -9.70 -5.47 -6.27
C ASN A 96 -9.80 -4.88 -4.84
N ALA A 97 -8.82 -5.22 -3.99
CA ALA A 97 -8.78 -4.76 -2.61
C ALA A 97 -8.07 -3.40 -2.44
N SER A 98 -8.14 -2.52 -3.46
CA SER A 98 -7.55 -1.18 -3.36
C SER A 98 -8.16 -0.42 -2.18
N GLY A 99 -7.31 0.25 -1.41
CA GLY A 99 -7.75 1.06 -0.27
C GLY A 99 -7.75 0.34 1.09
N VAL A 100 -7.64 -1.00 1.17
CA VAL A 100 -7.61 -1.72 2.46
C VAL A 100 -6.47 -1.27 3.38
N HIS A 101 -5.36 -0.82 2.79
CA HIS A 101 -4.17 -0.37 3.50
C HIS A 101 -4.10 1.15 3.72
N ARG A 102 -5.12 1.92 3.33
CA ARG A 102 -5.11 3.40 3.44
C ARG A 102 -4.84 3.87 4.86
N ALA A 103 -5.51 3.28 5.85
CA ALA A 103 -5.40 3.69 7.24
C ALA A 103 -4.03 3.34 7.84
N ASN A 104 -3.68 2.06 7.86
CA ASN A 104 -2.47 1.58 8.53
C ASN A 104 -1.18 2.08 7.88
N MET A 105 -1.09 2.11 6.54
CA MET A 105 0.11 2.62 5.88
C MET A 105 0.29 4.14 6.08
N SER A 106 -0.78 4.92 6.03
CA SER A 106 -0.67 6.35 6.31
C SER A 106 -0.39 6.64 7.80
N GLU A 107 -0.87 5.81 8.72
CA GLU A 107 -0.47 5.85 10.14
C GLU A 107 1.00 5.51 10.33
N TYR A 108 1.51 4.50 9.61
CA TYR A 108 2.93 4.17 9.61
C TYR A 108 3.77 5.36 9.12
N VAL A 109 3.41 5.99 7.99
CA VAL A 109 4.14 7.15 7.44
C VAL A 109 4.19 8.29 8.47
N VAL A 110 3.06 8.68 9.05
CA VAL A 110 3.03 9.72 10.08
C VAL A 110 3.87 9.33 11.30
N GLY A 111 3.78 8.06 11.74
CA GLY A 111 4.61 7.52 12.82
C GLY A 111 6.11 7.60 12.52
N ALA A 112 6.52 7.26 11.29
CA ALA A 112 7.89 7.35 10.81
C ALA A 112 8.39 8.79 10.76
N MET A 113 7.60 9.72 10.21
CA MET A 113 7.91 11.16 10.19
C MET A 113 8.11 11.71 11.62
N VAL A 114 7.20 11.39 12.55
CA VAL A 114 7.34 11.79 13.96
C VAL A 114 8.60 11.16 14.58
N ALA A 115 8.88 9.89 14.31
CA ALA A 115 10.06 9.19 14.86
C ALA A 115 11.37 9.84 14.36
N LEU A 116 11.44 10.22 13.08
CA LEU A 116 12.60 10.93 12.50
C LEU A 116 12.69 12.36 13.05
N ALA A 117 11.62 13.13 13.05
CA ALA A 117 11.58 14.50 13.57
C ALA A 117 12.03 14.58 15.04
N ARG A 118 11.58 13.64 15.88
CA ARG A 118 11.90 13.55 17.31
C ARG A 118 13.16 12.75 17.60
N GLN A 119 13.86 12.24 16.57
CA GLN A 119 15.06 11.39 16.69
C GLN A 119 14.86 10.21 17.65
N PHE A 120 13.73 9.52 17.59
CA PHE A 120 13.45 8.35 18.43
C PHE A 120 14.48 7.22 18.26
N PRO A 121 15.01 6.91 17.06
CA PRO A 121 16.09 5.94 16.91
C PRO A 121 17.32 6.26 17.79
N ARG A 122 17.69 7.54 17.87
CA ARG A 122 18.77 8.00 18.78
C ARG A 122 18.39 7.84 20.25
N ALA A 123 17.17 8.22 20.62
CA ALA A 123 16.71 8.07 22.00
C ALA A 123 16.66 6.61 22.44
N TRP A 124 16.30 5.68 21.56
CA TRP A 124 16.30 4.23 21.85
C TRP A 124 17.73 3.72 22.10
N ARG A 125 18.72 4.11 21.29
CA ARG A 125 20.12 3.77 21.55
C ARG A 125 20.67 4.38 22.84
N GLN A 126 20.31 5.62 23.15
CA GLN A 126 20.66 6.24 24.44
C GLN A 126 20.07 5.47 25.63
N LYS A 127 18.84 4.96 25.50
CA LYS A 127 18.24 4.08 26.51
C LYS A 127 19.06 2.79 26.72
N GLU A 128 19.51 2.13 25.64
CA GLU A 128 20.33 0.93 25.71
C GLU A 128 21.65 1.17 26.44
N THR A 129 22.28 2.31 26.18
CA THR A 129 23.53 2.74 26.84
C THR A 129 23.33 3.46 28.17
N ARG A 130 22.07 3.60 28.64
CA ARG A 130 21.68 4.32 29.86
C ARG A 130 22.18 5.77 29.88
N THR A 131 22.19 6.42 28.73
CA THR A 131 22.63 7.81 28.53
C THR A 131 21.42 8.74 28.61
N TRP A 132 21.42 9.67 29.56
CA TRP A 132 20.41 10.71 29.70
C TRP A 132 20.95 12.02 29.13
N GLN A 133 20.78 12.22 27.82
CA GLN A 133 21.29 13.40 27.11
C GLN A 133 20.23 13.98 26.18
N SER A 134 19.97 15.26 26.28
CA SER A 134 19.13 15.99 25.34
C SER A 134 19.79 16.07 23.95
N HIS A 135 18.98 16.11 22.91
CA HIS A 135 19.42 16.28 21.51
C HIS A 135 18.44 17.20 20.76
N PRO A 136 18.87 17.85 19.68
CA PRO A 136 17.98 18.63 18.81
C PRO A 136 16.88 17.76 18.23
N VAL A 137 15.71 18.36 18.06
CA VAL A 137 14.54 17.72 17.44
C VAL A 137 13.82 18.74 16.56
N ARG A 138 12.91 18.26 15.69
CA ARG A 138 12.04 19.07 14.85
C ARG A 138 10.59 18.87 15.19
N GLU A 139 9.74 19.74 14.66
CA GLU A 139 8.29 19.62 14.66
C GLU A 139 7.83 19.33 13.22
N LEU A 140 6.65 18.70 13.08
CA LEU A 140 6.02 18.53 11.76
C LEU A 140 5.28 19.79 11.32
N GLN A 141 4.77 20.56 12.25
CA GLN A 141 4.03 21.78 11.96
C GLN A 141 4.87 22.76 11.12
N ASN A 142 4.29 23.30 10.06
CA ASN A 142 4.92 24.19 9.08
C ASN A 142 6.10 23.56 8.31
N SER A 143 6.17 22.22 8.24
CA SER A 143 7.07 21.53 7.34
C SER A 143 6.40 21.24 5.99
N THR A 144 7.20 20.98 4.97
CA THR A 144 6.74 20.58 3.63
C THR A 144 6.99 19.10 3.41
N ALA A 145 5.96 18.36 2.99
CA ALA A 145 6.05 16.95 2.67
C ALA A 145 5.68 16.68 1.20
N VAL A 146 6.62 16.11 0.47
CA VAL A 146 6.39 15.63 -0.90
C VAL A 146 5.92 14.19 -0.88
N VAL A 147 4.76 13.90 -1.45
CA VAL A 147 4.19 12.56 -1.55
C VAL A 147 4.29 12.07 -2.99
N VAL A 148 5.25 11.18 -3.25
CA VAL A 148 5.46 10.54 -4.56
C VAL A 148 4.51 9.36 -4.70
N GLY A 149 3.47 9.54 -5.51
CA GLY A 149 2.38 8.59 -5.68
C GLY A 149 1.09 9.03 -4.97
N ILE A 150 0.24 9.81 -5.65
CA ILE A 150 -1.08 10.23 -5.17
C ILE A 150 -2.16 9.20 -5.54
N GLY A 151 -1.92 7.95 -5.14
CA GLY A 151 -2.88 6.85 -5.15
C GLY A 151 -3.68 6.76 -3.83
N ALA A 152 -4.31 5.62 -3.56
CA ALA A 152 -5.13 5.43 -2.36
C ALA A 152 -4.36 5.69 -1.05
N ILE A 153 -3.08 5.27 -0.98
CA ILE A 153 -2.21 5.46 0.19
C ILE A 153 -1.74 6.91 0.27
N GLY A 154 -1.20 7.47 -0.81
CA GLY A 154 -0.69 8.84 -0.83
C GLY A 154 -1.77 9.88 -0.47
N GLN A 155 -2.98 9.73 -1.00
CA GLN A 155 -4.12 10.58 -0.62
C GLN A 155 -4.45 10.48 0.88
N ALA A 156 -4.37 9.27 1.46
CA ALA A 156 -4.61 9.07 2.88
C ALA A 156 -3.48 9.66 3.75
N VAL A 157 -2.23 9.68 3.25
CA VAL A 157 -1.10 10.37 3.88
C VAL A 157 -1.35 11.87 3.89
N VAL A 158 -1.62 12.47 2.73
CA VAL A 158 -1.93 13.91 2.61
C VAL A 158 -3.02 14.32 3.60
N ALA A 159 -4.16 13.62 3.59
CA ALA A 159 -5.28 13.92 4.50
C ALA A 159 -4.92 13.86 5.99
N ARG A 160 -3.94 13.02 6.40
CA ARG A 160 -3.48 12.96 7.80
C ARG A 160 -2.48 14.06 8.12
N LEU A 161 -1.63 14.43 7.17
CA LEU A 161 -0.62 15.47 7.34
C LEU A 161 -1.23 16.85 7.53
N GLU A 162 -2.40 17.12 6.93
CA GLU A 162 -3.18 18.35 7.15
C GLU A 162 -3.43 18.60 8.65
N ALA A 163 -3.77 17.57 9.43
CA ALA A 163 -4.01 17.69 10.87
C ALA A 163 -2.76 18.05 11.68
N PHE A 164 -1.57 17.88 11.12
CA PHE A 164 -0.28 18.28 11.70
C PHE A 164 0.19 19.65 11.22
N GLY A 165 -0.57 20.32 10.33
CA GLY A 165 -0.18 21.61 9.76
C GLY A 165 1.04 21.50 8.83
N VAL A 166 1.15 20.40 8.10
CA VAL A 166 2.19 20.12 7.09
C VAL A 166 1.66 20.57 5.73
N GLU A 167 2.45 21.35 5.00
CA GLU A 167 2.19 21.67 3.59
C GLU A 167 2.50 20.44 2.72
N THR A 168 1.66 20.15 1.74
CA THR A 168 1.80 18.92 0.97
C THR A 168 1.97 19.17 -0.52
N VAL A 169 2.96 18.49 -1.13
CA VAL A 169 3.20 18.48 -2.57
C VAL A 169 3.04 17.06 -3.07
N GLY A 170 2.25 16.87 -4.10
CA GLY A 170 2.03 15.56 -4.71
C GLY A 170 2.86 15.39 -5.98
N VAL A 171 3.43 14.19 -6.18
CA VAL A 171 4.05 13.79 -7.45
C VAL A 171 3.34 12.56 -7.98
N ARG A 172 2.90 12.58 -9.25
CA ARG A 172 2.17 11.45 -9.85
C ARG A 172 2.34 11.38 -11.36
N TYR A 173 2.13 10.19 -11.92
CA TYR A 173 2.23 9.94 -13.37
C TYR A 173 1.32 10.84 -14.22
N SER A 174 0.10 11.08 -13.77
CA SER A 174 -0.91 11.91 -14.48
C SER A 174 -1.28 13.13 -13.63
N PRO A 175 -0.50 14.21 -13.67
CA PRO A 175 -0.70 15.38 -12.80
C PRO A 175 -2.05 16.10 -13.07
N GLU A 176 -2.58 15.99 -14.28
CA GLU A 176 -3.88 16.55 -14.68
C GLU A 176 -5.08 15.95 -13.92
N LYS A 177 -4.91 14.79 -13.30
CA LYS A 177 -5.93 14.18 -12.42
C LYS A 177 -6.06 14.89 -11.08
N GLY A 178 -5.13 15.82 -10.77
CA GLY A 178 -5.12 16.53 -9.50
C GLY A 178 -4.95 15.59 -8.29
N GLY A 179 -5.40 16.03 -7.13
CA GLY A 179 -5.35 15.29 -5.86
C GLY A 179 -5.59 16.22 -4.68
N PRO A 180 -5.53 15.72 -3.44
CA PRO A 180 -5.78 16.51 -2.24
C PRO A 180 -4.56 17.33 -1.78
N ALA A 181 -3.36 17.16 -2.38
CA ALA A 181 -2.18 17.93 -2.03
C ALA A 181 -2.31 19.39 -2.52
N ASP A 182 -1.60 20.31 -1.86
CA ASP A 182 -1.65 21.76 -2.14
C ASP A 182 -1.12 22.06 -3.56
N GLU A 183 -0.08 21.32 -3.99
CA GLU A 183 0.49 21.37 -5.34
C GLU A 183 0.67 19.98 -5.91
N ILE A 184 0.62 19.83 -7.26
CA ILE A 184 0.78 18.53 -7.95
C ILE A 184 1.74 18.68 -9.13
N TYR A 185 2.74 17.79 -9.18
CA TYR A 185 3.74 17.68 -10.24
C TYR A 185 3.63 16.32 -10.96
N GLY A 186 4.15 16.25 -12.19
CA GLY A 186 4.49 15.02 -12.88
C GLY A 186 5.82 14.44 -12.38
N PHE A 187 6.19 13.21 -12.81
CA PHE A 187 7.49 12.64 -12.46
C PHE A 187 8.67 13.45 -13.05
N ASP A 188 8.45 14.12 -14.19
CA ASP A 188 9.41 15.04 -14.81
C ASP A 188 9.68 16.31 -13.98
N GLY A 189 8.76 16.69 -13.11
CA GLY A 189 8.90 17.81 -12.16
C GLY A 189 9.40 17.41 -10.77
N ILE A 190 9.95 16.19 -10.58
CA ILE A 190 10.32 15.70 -9.26
C ILE A 190 11.40 16.56 -8.58
N HIS A 191 12.36 17.07 -9.34
CA HIS A 191 13.42 17.94 -8.80
C HIS A 191 12.85 19.23 -8.22
N GLU A 192 11.88 19.86 -8.92
CA GLU A 192 11.20 21.05 -8.43
C GLU A 192 10.40 20.76 -7.16
N ALA A 193 9.71 19.61 -7.15
CA ALA A 193 8.91 19.19 -6.02
C ALA A 193 9.74 18.96 -4.75
N VAL A 194 10.93 18.32 -4.85
CA VAL A 194 11.74 17.94 -3.67
C VAL A 194 12.70 19.02 -3.18
N ALA A 195 12.92 20.09 -3.95
CA ALA A 195 13.96 21.08 -3.67
C ALA A 195 13.81 21.81 -2.32
N GLU A 196 12.59 21.94 -1.82
CA GLU A 196 12.29 22.58 -0.52
C GLU A 196 11.59 21.62 0.47
N ALA A 197 11.67 20.31 0.23
CA ALA A 197 10.99 19.30 1.02
C ALA A 197 11.71 19.05 2.36
N ASP A 198 10.99 19.07 3.47
CA ASP A 198 11.46 18.52 4.75
C ASP A 198 11.31 16.99 4.77
N TYR A 199 10.31 16.47 4.06
CA TYR A 199 10.02 15.04 3.96
C TYR A 199 9.67 14.65 2.53
N VAL A 200 10.26 13.54 2.05
CA VAL A 200 9.87 12.89 0.79
C VAL A 200 9.30 11.52 1.12
N ILE A 201 8.03 11.29 0.80
CA ILE A 201 7.31 10.04 1.08
C ILE A 201 7.07 9.29 -0.24
N VAL A 202 7.62 8.10 -0.38
CA VAL A 202 7.46 7.25 -1.55
C VAL A 202 6.31 6.27 -1.32
N ALA A 203 5.21 6.44 -2.08
CA ALA A 203 3.98 5.65 -2.01
C ALA A 203 3.43 5.29 -3.41
N CYS A 204 4.26 5.35 -4.45
CA CYS A 204 3.91 5.00 -5.83
C CYS A 204 4.05 3.48 -6.07
N ARG A 205 3.48 2.99 -7.20
CA ARG A 205 3.74 1.63 -7.67
C ARG A 205 5.15 1.55 -8.26
N LEU A 206 5.75 0.37 -8.24
CA LEU A 206 6.94 0.06 -9.03
C LEU A 206 6.50 -0.23 -10.47
N THR A 207 7.02 0.52 -11.39
CA THR A 207 6.86 0.38 -12.85
C THR A 207 8.19 0.75 -13.50
N ASP A 208 8.31 0.58 -14.82
CA ASP A 208 9.52 0.98 -15.57
C ASP A 208 9.83 2.49 -15.40
N GLU A 209 8.79 3.33 -15.19
CA GLU A 209 8.97 4.78 -14.99
C GLU A 209 9.30 5.17 -13.54
N THR A 210 9.07 4.30 -12.58
CA THR A 210 9.29 4.58 -11.16
C THR A 210 10.45 3.79 -10.57
N GLU A 211 11.01 2.83 -11.29
CA GLU A 211 12.25 2.16 -10.91
C GLU A 211 13.40 3.18 -10.92
N GLY A 212 14.09 3.33 -9.79
CA GLY A 212 15.14 4.33 -9.60
C GLY A 212 14.67 5.78 -9.68
N LEU A 213 13.37 6.06 -9.54
CA LEU A 213 12.83 7.43 -9.59
C LEU A 213 13.47 8.35 -8.54
N ILE A 214 13.83 7.81 -7.37
CA ILE A 214 14.60 8.51 -6.35
C ILE A 214 16.05 8.07 -6.48
N ASP A 215 16.73 8.67 -7.41
CA ASP A 215 18.14 8.44 -7.72
C ASP A 215 19.09 9.40 -6.97
N GLY A 216 20.39 9.33 -7.28
CA GLY A 216 21.40 10.20 -6.66
C GLY A 216 21.19 11.67 -6.96
N ASP A 217 20.68 12.04 -8.13
CA ASP A 217 20.45 13.43 -8.50
C ASP A 217 19.22 14.00 -7.76
N VAL A 218 18.18 13.20 -7.57
CA VAL A 218 17.01 13.56 -6.75
C VAL A 218 17.42 13.70 -5.28
N LEU A 219 18.19 12.74 -4.74
CA LEU A 219 18.69 12.81 -3.36
C LEU A 219 19.56 14.04 -3.11
N MET A 220 20.42 14.42 -4.06
CA MET A 220 21.23 15.65 -3.97
C MET A 220 20.40 16.94 -4.13
N THR A 221 19.23 16.86 -4.76
CA THR A 221 18.32 18.02 -4.89
C THR A 221 17.56 18.30 -3.59
N MET A 222 17.32 17.26 -2.78
CA MET A 222 16.68 17.40 -1.48
C MET A 222 17.55 18.26 -0.53
N PRO A 223 16.94 19.02 0.41
CA PRO A 223 17.69 19.64 1.49
C PRO A 223 18.46 18.59 2.30
N ALA A 224 19.73 18.87 2.64
CA ALA A 224 20.61 17.93 3.35
C ALA A 224 20.07 17.47 4.73
N ASP A 225 19.08 18.15 5.24
CA ASP A 225 18.41 17.84 6.50
C ASP A 225 17.00 17.24 6.28
N ALA A 226 16.59 17.03 5.03
CA ALA A 226 15.33 16.36 4.67
C ALA A 226 15.35 14.86 5.01
N PHE A 227 14.17 14.29 5.19
CA PHE A 227 13.97 12.88 5.48
C PHE A 227 13.26 12.15 4.34
N LEU A 228 13.70 10.94 4.03
CA LEU A 228 13.04 10.05 3.07
C LEU A 228 12.26 8.97 3.81
N VAL A 229 11.01 8.72 3.40
CA VAL A 229 10.17 7.60 3.90
C VAL A 229 9.74 6.75 2.73
N ASN A 230 10.16 5.48 2.67
CA ASN A 230 9.74 4.57 1.61
C ASN A 230 8.79 3.48 2.15
N VAL A 231 7.53 3.52 1.71
CA VAL A 231 6.50 2.51 1.99
C VAL A 231 5.96 1.88 0.70
N ALA A 232 6.64 2.09 -0.43
CA ALA A 232 6.24 1.62 -1.75
C ALA A 232 6.89 0.26 -2.09
N ARG A 233 8.03 0.32 -2.80
CA ARG A 233 8.89 -0.83 -3.12
C ARG A 233 10.35 -0.38 -3.07
N GLY A 234 11.24 -1.29 -2.69
CA GLY A 234 12.69 -1.02 -2.61
C GLY A 234 13.26 -0.36 -3.86
N PRO A 235 13.11 -0.96 -5.05
CA PRO A 235 13.70 -0.47 -6.30
C PRO A 235 13.22 0.91 -6.78
N VAL A 236 12.22 1.52 -6.17
CA VAL A 236 11.84 2.92 -6.47
C VAL A 236 12.92 3.91 -6.02
N VAL A 237 13.72 3.51 -5.04
CA VAL A 237 14.87 4.27 -4.53
C VAL A 237 16.15 3.54 -4.93
N ASP A 238 17.10 4.24 -5.55
CA ASP A 238 18.43 3.71 -5.78
C ASP A 238 19.13 3.49 -4.43
N THR A 239 19.28 2.22 -4.04
CA THR A 239 19.82 1.84 -2.73
C THR A 239 21.29 2.23 -2.57
N ASP A 240 22.10 2.14 -3.62
CA ASP A 240 23.51 2.51 -3.57
C ASP A 240 23.66 4.02 -3.43
N ALA A 241 22.92 4.80 -4.20
CA ALA A 241 22.87 6.25 -4.08
C ALA A 241 22.38 6.71 -2.69
N LEU A 242 21.37 6.03 -2.14
CA LEU A 242 20.87 6.31 -0.80
C LEU A 242 21.93 6.04 0.29
N VAL A 243 22.68 4.94 0.18
CA VAL A 243 23.78 4.61 1.08
C VAL A 243 24.86 5.69 1.03
N ASP A 244 25.19 6.17 -0.17
CA ASP A 244 26.19 7.24 -0.34
C ASP A 244 25.68 8.58 0.21
N ALA A 245 24.42 8.96 -0.03
CA ALA A 245 23.79 10.17 0.53
C ALA A 245 23.77 10.16 2.08
N LEU A 246 23.52 8.99 2.69
CA LEU A 246 23.58 8.83 4.15
C LEU A 246 25.03 8.97 4.69
N ARG A 247 26.04 8.46 3.97
CA ARG A 247 27.45 8.58 4.34
C ARG A 247 27.97 10.01 4.30
N THR A 248 27.52 10.76 3.29
CA THR A 248 27.94 12.15 3.06
C THR A 248 27.08 13.16 3.81
N ASN A 249 25.98 12.71 4.44
CA ASN A 249 24.95 13.53 5.09
C ASN A 249 24.24 14.48 4.12
N ASP A 250 24.03 14.04 2.89
CA ASP A 250 23.24 14.75 1.90
C ASP A 250 21.71 14.57 2.15
N VAL A 251 21.33 13.66 3.05
CA VAL A 251 19.97 13.52 3.60
C VAL A 251 20.02 13.40 5.13
N GLY A 252 19.03 13.97 5.80
CA GLY A 252 18.93 13.99 7.27
C GLY A 252 18.67 12.62 7.90
N GLY A 253 18.05 11.70 7.15
CA GLY A 253 17.79 10.33 7.56
C GLY A 253 16.68 9.68 6.77
N VAL A 254 16.42 8.40 7.04
CA VAL A 254 15.48 7.60 6.28
C VAL A 254 14.61 6.69 7.16
N ALA A 255 13.38 6.42 6.70
CA ALA A 255 12.55 5.34 7.21
C ALA A 255 12.16 4.43 6.04
N LEU A 256 12.64 3.19 6.07
CA LEU A 256 12.48 2.20 5.02
C LEU A 256 11.63 1.04 5.55
N ASP A 257 10.42 0.88 5.05
CA ASP A 257 9.63 -0.33 5.28
C ASP A 257 9.94 -1.40 4.22
N VAL A 258 10.47 -0.96 3.09
CA VAL A 258 10.87 -1.78 1.96
C VAL A 258 12.30 -1.46 1.54
N THR A 259 13.03 -2.46 1.04
CA THR A 259 14.44 -2.37 0.64
C THR A 259 14.69 -3.11 -0.68
N ASP A 260 15.84 -2.86 -1.30
CA ASP A 260 16.34 -3.66 -2.40
C ASP A 260 17.81 -4.03 -2.12
N PRO A 261 18.14 -5.36 -2.00
CA PRO A 261 17.23 -6.49 -2.04
C PRO A 261 16.35 -6.63 -0.78
N GLU A 262 15.32 -7.46 -0.88
CA GLU A 262 14.44 -7.81 0.22
C GLU A 262 14.36 -9.34 0.36
N PRO A 263 14.72 -9.95 1.54
CA PRO A 263 15.18 -9.29 2.77
C PRO A 263 16.53 -8.58 2.63
N LEU A 264 16.69 -7.47 3.38
CA LEU A 264 17.97 -6.76 3.43
C LEU A 264 19.07 -7.66 4.03
N PRO A 265 20.23 -7.89 3.32
CA PRO A 265 21.31 -8.71 3.83
C PRO A 265 21.82 -8.24 5.19
N ALA A 266 22.24 -9.20 6.04
CA ALA A 266 22.66 -8.91 7.42
C ALA A 266 23.92 -8.03 7.52
N ASP A 267 24.74 -8.01 6.48
CA ASP A 267 25.96 -7.19 6.36
C ASP A 267 25.77 -5.88 5.59
N HIS A 268 24.54 -5.56 5.21
CA HIS A 268 24.23 -4.36 4.43
C HIS A 268 24.52 -3.08 5.24
N PRO A 269 25.14 -2.03 4.63
CA PRO A 269 25.50 -0.79 5.32
C PRO A 269 24.32 -0.06 5.98
N LEU A 270 23.12 -0.14 5.43
CA LEU A 270 21.92 0.51 5.97
C LEU A 270 21.66 0.17 7.45
N TRP A 271 22.03 -1.03 7.93
CA TRP A 271 21.89 -1.40 9.34
C TRP A 271 22.75 -0.58 10.29
N THR A 272 23.83 0.03 9.78
CA THR A 272 24.83 0.74 10.61
C THR A 272 24.53 2.23 10.78
N PHE A 273 23.66 2.81 9.96
CA PHE A 273 23.34 4.24 10.03
C PHE A 273 22.43 4.56 11.22
N GLU A 274 22.85 5.55 12.00
CA GLU A 274 22.07 6.00 13.16
C GLU A 274 20.77 6.72 12.80
N ASN A 275 20.71 7.31 11.63
CA ASN A 275 19.58 8.05 11.07
C ASN A 275 18.75 7.20 10.10
N ALA A 276 18.94 5.88 10.05
CA ALA A 276 18.11 4.94 9.33
C ALA A 276 17.17 4.18 10.27
N MET A 277 15.88 4.20 9.99
CA MET A 277 14.85 3.35 10.59
C MET A 277 14.41 2.32 9.55
N ILE A 278 14.51 1.03 9.88
CA ILE A 278 14.18 -0.06 8.97
C ILE A 278 13.12 -0.95 9.63
N THR A 279 12.05 -1.25 8.91
CA THR A 279 11.02 -2.22 9.31
C THR A 279 10.85 -3.27 8.22
N PRO A 280 10.51 -4.52 8.59
CA PRO A 280 10.54 -5.65 7.67
C PRO A 280 9.22 -5.77 6.88
N HIS A 281 8.93 -4.80 6.01
CA HIS A 281 7.74 -4.74 5.15
C HIS A 281 6.43 -4.89 5.94
N ASN A 282 6.31 -4.13 7.03
CA ASN A 282 5.22 -4.23 8.00
C ASN A 282 4.19 -3.10 7.93
N ALA A 283 4.43 -2.03 7.16
CA ALA A 283 3.50 -0.90 7.05
C ALA A 283 2.10 -1.32 6.59
N GLY A 284 2.04 -2.38 5.77
CA GLY A 284 0.79 -2.98 5.30
C GLY A 284 0.08 -3.87 6.34
N ASN A 285 0.73 -4.29 7.43
CA ASN A 285 0.14 -5.19 8.40
C ASN A 285 -0.93 -4.49 9.24
N THR A 286 -2.08 -5.13 9.40
CA THR A 286 -3.20 -4.62 10.18
C THR A 286 -4.11 -5.77 10.63
N PRO A 287 -4.65 -5.77 11.86
CA PRO A 287 -5.66 -6.72 12.28
C PRO A 287 -7.00 -6.55 11.54
N GLU A 288 -7.23 -5.38 10.94
CA GLU A 288 -8.47 -5.02 10.24
C GLU A 288 -8.50 -5.47 8.76
N TYR A 289 -7.47 -6.18 8.29
CA TYR A 289 -7.33 -6.53 6.87
C TYR A 289 -8.55 -7.23 6.28
N PHE A 290 -8.99 -8.31 6.93
CA PHE A 290 -10.13 -9.09 6.45
C PHE A 290 -11.46 -8.36 6.63
N ALA A 291 -11.61 -7.60 7.71
CA ALA A 291 -12.78 -6.78 7.95
C ALA A 291 -12.98 -5.75 6.82
N ARG A 292 -11.93 -4.97 6.50
CA ARG A 292 -11.99 -3.96 5.43
C ARG A 292 -12.21 -4.56 4.04
N ARG A 293 -11.64 -5.73 3.78
CA ARG A 293 -11.91 -6.44 2.51
C ARG A 293 -13.35 -6.92 2.43
N ALA A 294 -13.88 -7.43 3.53
CA ALA A 294 -15.26 -7.86 3.61
C ALA A 294 -16.22 -6.67 3.46
N ASP A 295 -15.87 -5.48 3.96
CA ASP A 295 -16.63 -4.24 3.72
C ASP A 295 -16.72 -3.91 2.23
N ILE A 296 -15.58 -3.90 1.50
CA ILE A 296 -15.54 -3.62 0.06
C ILE A 296 -16.36 -4.65 -0.72
N LEU A 297 -16.23 -5.95 -0.41
CA LEU A 297 -17.00 -6.96 -1.13
C LEU A 297 -18.49 -6.87 -0.82
N ALA A 298 -18.88 -6.62 0.41
CA ALA A 298 -20.29 -6.44 0.78
C ALA A 298 -20.92 -5.21 0.08
N GLU A 299 -20.16 -4.12 -0.05
CA GLU A 299 -20.54 -2.94 -0.79
C GLU A 299 -20.74 -3.27 -2.29
N ASN A 300 -19.83 -4.03 -2.90
CA ASN A 300 -19.94 -4.46 -4.28
C ASN A 300 -21.08 -5.46 -4.52
N VAL A 301 -21.36 -6.37 -3.59
CA VAL A 301 -22.56 -7.25 -3.66
C VAL A 301 -23.85 -6.43 -3.63
N ALA A 302 -23.92 -5.43 -2.78
CA ALA A 302 -25.07 -4.53 -2.74
C ALA A 302 -25.22 -3.69 -4.02
N ALA A 303 -24.10 -3.25 -4.61
CA ALA A 303 -24.07 -2.53 -5.88
C ALA A 303 -24.54 -3.41 -7.06
N LEU A 304 -24.14 -4.69 -7.12
CA LEU A 304 -24.64 -5.66 -8.09
C LEU A 304 -26.17 -5.82 -8.00
N ASP A 305 -26.73 -5.89 -6.78
CA ASP A 305 -28.17 -6.01 -6.59
C ASP A 305 -28.96 -4.76 -7.00
N ALA A 306 -28.29 -3.60 -6.97
CA ALA A 306 -28.86 -2.29 -7.32
C ALA A 306 -28.60 -1.87 -8.79
N ASP A 307 -27.79 -2.63 -9.53
CA ASP A 307 -27.27 -2.27 -10.86
C ASP A 307 -26.47 -0.95 -10.82
N ASP A 308 -25.74 -0.74 -9.71
CA ASP A 308 -24.90 0.43 -9.47
C ASP A 308 -23.42 0.14 -9.83
N ASP A 309 -22.60 1.20 -9.89
CA ASP A 309 -21.16 1.10 -10.16
C ASP A 309 -20.42 0.36 -9.04
N LEU A 310 -19.54 -0.59 -9.41
CA LEU A 310 -18.74 -1.35 -8.49
C LEU A 310 -17.53 -0.54 -7.98
N THR A 311 -17.33 -0.55 -6.67
CA THR A 311 -16.12 0.00 -6.03
C THR A 311 -14.88 -0.78 -6.44
N ASN A 312 -13.80 -0.09 -6.86
CA ASN A 312 -12.54 -0.68 -7.31
C ASN A 312 -12.66 -1.64 -8.52
N ARG A 313 -13.59 -1.40 -9.40
CA ARG A 313 -13.74 -2.17 -10.64
C ARG A 313 -12.49 -2.05 -11.51
N VAL A 314 -12.02 -3.19 -12.06
CA VAL A 314 -10.86 -3.31 -12.94
C VAL A 314 -11.31 -3.62 -14.37
N VAL A 315 -12.27 -4.51 -14.51
CA VAL A 315 -12.94 -4.96 -15.74
C VAL A 315 -14.45 -4.97 -15.57
#